data_9aa15c3a4eb4fbdfb59662369972e381
#
_entry.id   9aa15c3a4eb4fbdfb59662369972e381
#
_cell.length_a   1.000
_cell.length_b   1.000
_cell.length_c   1.000
_cell.angle_alpha   90.00
_cell.angle_beta   90.00
_cell.angle_gamma   90.00
#
_symmetry.space_group_name_H-M   'P 1'
#
loop_
_entity.id
_entity.type
_entity.pdbx_description
1 polymer ?
#
loop_
_entity_poly.entity_id
_entity_poly.type
_entity_poly.pdbx_seq_one_letter_code
_entity_poly.pdbx_strand_id
1 'polypeptide(L)'
;MRKRLLFLILLYWPIFLAAKDIKYFSRPGEMLDLSENAFNRYGVKVSEIDSVSMSGSFTISIKVRSHAMDLGEKALVTNKKSNTQSEAGIWIGTQANGSWTVSFCDGKNTPWEYSPTALRQPINDDKWHTLTITHDAVKQEMRMYYDQLNVAIYCTNGNVNLATGNVLRIGSVDDGQWNTFNGCIKDFSFVDRVEVPSVSAPAHSHLSQLKVMAFNIFHGGHELGQEVGVNRVIEVIKAENPDVIGMIETYGSGAIIADALGYYFYLRSSNLSIMSRFPITDTYDLFDSFNCSAATLQINPSQQINYINLWLDYRPITNDQINAHESIENIMAGEWDGRAKQLQTILSNMKPLSEQKTTPLIVSGDFNSSSHLDWGYDTKDDSEHKGYVIEWPTSKLMEKANFIDSYREIHPDVKKYPCLTWSTMAKNELQYRIDFIYYKGSNIKAIQSEMIDKHPVRFPSDHAAVVTTFNLK
;
A
#
# COMPACT_ATOMS: atom_id res chain seq x y z
N MET A 1 46.76 -57.31 2.82
CA MET A 1 46.67 -55.93 3.38
C MET A 1 45.37 -55.26 2.96
N ARG A 2 44.35 -55.25 3.81
CA ARG A 2 43.07 -54.57 3.55
C ARG A 2 43.10 -53.23 4.27
N LYS A 3 43.12 -52.11 3.52
CA LYS A 3 42.96 -50.75 4.06
C LYS A 3 41.47 -50.54 4.40
N ARG A 4 41.16 -50.33 5.65
CA ARG A 4 39.85 -49.86 6.12
C ARG A 4 39.82 -48.34 5.95
N LEU A 5 38.91 -47.83 5.10
CA LEU A 5 38.57 -46.43 4.97
C LEU A 5 37.56 -46.09 6.09
N LEU A 6 37.97 -45.24 7.02
CA LEU A 6 37.08 -44.68 8.04
C LEU A 6 36.34 -43.46 7.41
N PHE A 7 35.03 -43.60 7.19
CA PHE A 7 34.18 -42.46 6.85
C PHE A 7 33.83 -41.76 8.17
N LEU A 8 34.36 -40.56 8.38
CA LEU A 8 33.88 -39.62 9.40
C LEU A 8 32.59 -38.98 8.87
N ILE A 9 31.43 -39.38 9.38
CA ILE A 9 30.17 -38.68 9.19
C ILE A 9 30.17 -37.50 10.17
N LEU A 10 30.48 -36.30 9.65
CA LEU A 10 30.21 -35.05 10.36
C LEU A 10 28.68 -34.82 10.39
N LEU A 11 28.05 -35.17 11.51
CA LEU A 11 26.70 -34.81 11.83
C LEU A 11 26.68 -33.25 12.02
N TYR A 12 26.25 -32.51 11.00
CA TYR A 12 25.83 -31.14 11.15
C TYR A 12 24.53 -31.16 11.98
N TRP A 13 24.63 -30.94 13.26
CA TRP A 13 23.50 -30.54 14.08
C TRP A 13 23.24 -29.07 13.75
N PRO A 14 22.05 -28.69 13.25
CA PRO A 14 21.70 -27.28 13.16
C PRO A 14 21.68 -26.74 14.60
N ILE A 15 22.59 -25.85 14.90
CA ILE A 15 22.50 -25.03 16.12
C ILE A 15 21.26 -24.15 15.91
N PHE A 16 20.12 -24.56 16.45
CA PHE A 16 19.00 -23.66 16.64
C PHE A 16 19.46 -22.60 17.64
N LEU A 17 19.94 -21.46 17.15
CA LEU A 17 20.01 -20.28 17.98
C LEU A 17 18.59 -20.02 18.50
N ALA A 18 18.40 -20.11 19.82
CA ALA A 18 17.12 -19.75 20.41
C ALA A 18 16.79 -18.31 20.04
N ALA A 19 15.55 -18.08 19.56
CA ALA A 19 15.07 -16.77 19.20
C ALA A 19 15.30 -15.78 20.37
N LYS A 20 15.85 -14.60 20.05
CA LYS A 20 16.13 -13.57 21.05
C LYS A 20 14.81 -12.88 21.42
N ASP A 21 14.38 -13.05 22.65
CA ASP A 21 13.18 -12.41 23.22
C ASP A 21 13.60 -11.44 24.32
N ILE A 22 13.49 -10.13 24.06
CA ILE A 22 13.90 -9.07 24.96
C ILE A 22 12.65 -8.33 25.42
N LYS A 23 12.47 -8.21 26.74
CA LYS A 23 11.33 -7.51 27.36
C LYS A 23 11.80 -6.55 28.42
N TYR A 24 11.24 -5.34 28.39
CA TYR A 24 11.46 -4.31 29.40
C TYR A 24 10.14 -3.71 29.86
N PHE A 25 10.08 -3.30 31.12
CA PHE A 25 8.89 -2.67 31.72
C PHE A 25 7.62 -3.51 31.59
N SER A 26 7.75 -4.84 31.67
CA SER A 26 6.68 -5.80 31.38
C SER A 26 6.01 -6.39 32.62
N ARG A 27 6.54 -6.13 33.82
CA ARG A 27 5.93 -6.58 35.07
C ARG A 27 4.82 -5.61 35.50
N PRO A 28 3.81 -6.08 36.26
CA PRO A 28 2.78 -5.21 36.78
C PRO A 28 3.37 -4.02 37.55
N GLY A 29 3.02 -2.80 37.14
CA GLY A 29 3.50 -1.56 37.75
C GLY A 29 4.85 -1.05 37.24
N GLU A 30 5.58 -1.80 36.41
CA GLU A 30 6.78 -1.30 35.74
C GLU A 30 6.43 -0.38 34.61
N MET A 31 7.05 0.78 34.55
CA MET A 31 7.01 1.72 33.43
C MET A 31 8.20 2.64 33.45
N LEU A 32 8.58 3.14 32.28
CA LEU A 32 9.51 4.24 32.13
C LEU A 32 8.71 5.54 32.09
N ASP A 33 8.78 6.34 33.17
CA ASP A 33 8.13 7.65 33.24
C ASP A 33 9.10 8.73 32.81
N LEU A 34 8.88 9.29 31.66
CA LEU A 34 9.66 10.37 31.05
C LEU A 34 8.86 11.68 31.01
N SER A 35 7.73 11.73 31.73
CA SER A 35 6.93 12.95 31.81
C SER A 35 7.74 14.09 32.46
N GLU A 36 7.40 15.32 32.10
CA GLU A 36 8.08 16.51 32.58
C GLU A 36 8.18 16.57 34.12
N ASN A 37 7.16 16.08 34.81
CA ASN A 37 7.13 15.99 36.26
C ASN A 37 8.13 14.94 36.83
N ALA A 38 8.28 13.81 36.13
CA ALA A 38 9.24 12.78 36.53
C ALA A 38 10.69 13.22 36.25
N PHE A 39 10.90 13.86 35.11
CA PHE A 39 12.18 14.40 34.69
C PHE A 39 12.74 15.37 35.76
N ASN A 40 11.94 16.33 36.21
CA ASN A 40 12.35 17.32 37.20
C ASN A 40 12.64 16.72 38.59
N ARG A 41 12.16 15.49 38.85
CA ARG A 41 12.28 14.84 40.16
C ARG A 41 13.42 13.83 40.27
N TYR A 42 13.71 13.06 39.18
CA TYR A 42 14.58 11.89 39.28
C TYR A 42 15.72 11.84 38.24
N GLY A 43 15.77 12.77 37.28
CA GLY A 43 16.63 12.65 36.11
C GLY A 43 16.14 11.53 35.17
N VAL A 44 16.49 11.59 33.89
CA VAL A 44 16.06 10.59 32.91
C VAL A 44 17.11 9.50 32.83
N LYS A 45 16.67 8.22 32.99
CA LYS A 45 17.46 7.07 32.55
C LYS A 45 16.81 6.54 31.27
N VAL A 46 17.48 6.75 30.16
CA VAL A 46 17.14 6.09 28.88
C VAL A 46 17.55 4.62 28.97
N SER A 47 16.68 3.71 28.57
CA SER A 47 17.04 2.30 28.48
C SER A 47 17.79 2.04 27.18
N GLU A 48 18.98 1.49 27.31
CA GLU A 48 19.81 1.02 26.21
C GLU A 48 19.76 -0.51 26.14
N ILE A 49 19.58 -1.03 24.93
CA ILE A 49 19.62 -2.46 24.65
C ILE A 49 20.82 -2.69 23.76
N ASP A 50 21.73 -3.56 24.19
CA ASP A 50 22.85 -3.99 23.37
C ASP A 50 22.37 -4.42 21.98
N SER A 51 23.22 -4.21 20.99
CA SER A 51 22.88 -4.38 19.59
C SER A 51 21.98 -5.59 19.30
N VAL A 52 20.78 -5.30 18.79
CA VAL A 52 19.84 -6.31 18.29
C VAL A 52 20.05 -6.52 16.79
N SER A 53 19.94 -7.75 16.35
CA SER A 53 20.00 -8.04 14.91
C SER A 53 18.70 -7.64 14.25
N MET A 54 18.74 -6.63 13.39
CA MET A 54 17.63 -6.19 12.54
C MET A 54 17.94 -6.45 11.05
N SER A 55 18.70 -7.49 10.76
CA SER A 55 19.05 -7.90 9.40
C SER A 55 18.09 -8.94 8.81
N GLY A 56 17.22 -9.53 9.61
CA GLY A 56 16.22 -10.51 9.27
C GLY A 56 14.81 -10.08 9.69
N SER A 57 13.94 -11.06 9.88
CA SER A 57 12.60 -10.80 10.43
C SER A 57 12.66 -10.42 11.90
N PHE A 58 11.83 -9.45 12.30
CA PHE A 58 11.72 -9.05 13.70
C PHE A 58 10.34 -8.44 14.02
N THR A 59 10.07 -8.30 15.31
CA THR A 59 8.92 -7.54 15.83
C THR A 59 9.38 -6.65 16.97
N ILE A 60 8.97 -5.39 16.91
CA ILE A 60 9.08 -4.41 18.01
C ILE A 60 7.68 -4.06 18.46
N SER A 61 7.41 -4.13 19.76
CA SER A 61 6.15 -3.68 20.34
C SER A 61 6.41 -2.83 21.58
N ILE A 62 5.61 -1.77 21.76
CA ILE A 62 5.73 -0.81 22.85
C ILE A 62 4.36 -0.23 23.19
N LYS A 63 4.09 0.01 24.48
CA LYS A 63 2.94 0.81 24.89
C LYS A 63 3.39 2.18 25.33
N VAL A 64 2.68 3.20 24.84
CA VAL A 64 2.96 4.61 25.10
C VAL A 64 1.72 5.33 25.59
N ARG A 65 1.92 6.36 26.42
CA ARG A 65 0.88 7.26 26.87
C ARG A 65 1.47 8.65 27.07
N SER A 66 0.84 9.68 26.54
CA SER A 66 1.16 11.07 26.79
C SER A 66 -0.11 11.91 26.88
N HIS A 67 0.01 13.05 27.58
CA HIS A 67 -0.99 14.12 27.63
C HIS A 67 -0.41 15.46 27.12
N ALA A 68 0.82 15.43 26.59
CA ALA A 68 1.48 16.61 26.09
C ALA A 68 0.76 17.16 24.83
N MET A 69 0.44 18.46 24.85
CA MET A 69 -0.20 19.13 23.72
C MET A 69 0.67 19.13 22.48
N ASP A 70 1.98 19.31 22.67
CA ASP A 70 2.98 19.24 21.62
C ASP A 70 4.00 18.16 21.98
N LEU A 71 4.03 17.09 21.22
CA LEU A 71 4.98 16.01 21.39
C LEU A 71 6.33 16.32 20.75
N GLY A 72 6.37 17.19 19.74
CA GLY A 72 7.55 17.39 18.91
C GLY A 72 8.01 16.09 18.25
N GLU A 73 9.19 16.10 17.66
CA GLU A 73 9.84 14.90 17.10
C GLU A 73 10.72 14.25 18.16
N LYS A 74 10.21 13.25 18.84
CA LYS A 74 10.90 12.52 19.93
C LYS A 74 11.00 11.03 19.60
N ALA A 75 12.09 10.39 19.99
CA ALA A 75 12.23 8.95 19.82
C ALA A 75 11.45 8.18 20.89
N LEU A 76 10.66 7.21 20.48
CA LEU A 76 10.08 6.17 21.32
C LEU A 76 10.99 4.94 21.33
N VAL A 77 11.43 4.49 20.16
CA VAL A 77 12.40 3.40 19.97
C VAL A 77 13.25 3.71 18.75
N THR A 78 14.58 3.67 18.87
CA THR A 78 15.47 3.94 17.74
C THR A 78 16.84 3.31 17.91
N ASN A 79 17.47 2.91 16.80
CA ASN A 79 18.90 2.66 16.68
C ASN A 79 19.60 3.67 15.76
N LYS A 80 18.88 4.72 15.34
CA LYS A 80 19.45 5.90 14.66
C LYS A 80 19.98 6.89 15.68
N LYS A 81 20.90 7.76 15.25
CA LYS A 81 21.42 8.88 16.07
C LYS A 81 20.56 10.14 15.95
N SER A 82 19.77 10.23 14.89
CA SER A 82 18.87 11.36 14.62
C SER A 82 17.65 10.88 13.84
N ASN A 83 16.64 11.73 13.66
CA ASN A 83 15.49 11.44 12.76
C ASN A 83 15.81 11.76 11.29
N THR A 84 17.08 11.75 10.88
CA THR A 84 17.42 11.95 9.47
C THR A 84 16.93 10.74 8.65
N GLN A 85 16.11 11.00 7.65
CA GLN A 85 15.47 9.93 6.86
C GLN A 85 16.49 8.99 6.20
N SER A 86 17.58 9.52 5.66
CA SER A 86 18.63 8.74 4.98
C SER A 86 19.58 7.98 5.92
N GLU A 87 19.52 8.24 7.23
CA GLU A 87 20.33 7.50 8.22
C GLU A 87 19.84 6.05 8.31
N ALA A 88 20.79 5.11 8.26
CA ALA A 88 20.47 3.69 8.42
C ALA A 88 19.89 3.39 9.81
N GLY A 89 18.90 2.50 9.86
CA GLY A 89 18.23 2.08 11.08
C GLY A 89 16.73 2.33 11.06
N ILE A 90 16.11 2.20 12.24
CA ILE A 90 14.70 2.44 12.47
C ILE A 90 14.50 3.57 13.47
N TRP A 91 13.51 4.40 13.23
CA TRP A 91 12.98 5.41 14.13
C TRP A 91 11.49 5.17 14.32
N ILE A 92 11.08 4.85 15.51
CA ILE A 92 9.68 4.89 15.95
C ILE A 92 9.62 6.10 16.89
N GLY A 93 8.83 7.08 16.55
CA GLY A 93 8.84 8.35 17.27
C GLY A 93 7.47 9.04 17.27
N THR A 94 7.51 10.30 17.71
CA THR A 94 6.35 11.18 17.82
C THR A 94 6.37 12.25 16.75
N GLN A 95 5.21 12.85 16.50
CA GLN A 95 5.02 14.01 15.66
C GLN A 95 4.45 15.18 16.47
N ALA A 96 4.69 16.42 16.04
CA ALA A 96 4.14 17.62 16.67
C ALA A 96 2.60 17.64 16.70
N ASN A 97 1.96 16.95 15.74
CA ASN A 97 0.50 16.86 15.65
C ASN A 97 -0.16 15.94 16.70
N GLY A 98 0.61 15.29 17.58
CA GLY A 98 0.09 14.39 18.61
C GLY A 98 -0.03 12.92 18.20
N SER A 99 0.44 12.57 17.00
CA SER A 99 0.50 11.20 16.52
C SER A 99 1.93 10.63 16.61
N TRP A 100 2.10 9.42 16.13
CA TRP A 100 3.38 8.72 16.02
C TRP A 100 3.88 8.69 14.59
N THR A 101 5.12 8.28 14.41
CA THR A 101 5.75 8.09 13.10
C THR A 101 6.70 6.90 13.11
N VAL A 102 6.90 6.31 11.95
CA VAL A 102 7.95 5.32 11.72
C VAL A 102 8.76 5.73 10.50
N SER A 103 10.06 5.83 10.64
CA SER A 103 10.96 5.91 9.49
C SER A 103 12.02 4.82 9.56
N PHE A 104 12.34 4.23 8.42
CA PHE A 104 13.38 3.21 8.34
C PHE A 104 14.15 3.32 7.03
N CYS A 105 15.44 3.02 7.10
CA CYS A 105 16.35 3.08 5.96
C CYS A 105 17.50 2.08 6.18
N ASP A 106 17.95 1.43 5.12
CA ASP A 106 19.15 0.57 5.15
C ASP A 106 20.44 1.32 4.80
N GLY A 107 20.34 2.64 4.61
CA GLY A 107 21.45 3.50 4.20
C GLY A 107 21.83 3.40 2.72
N LYS A 108 21.10 2.64 1.91
CA LYS A 108 21.35 2.41 0.48
C LYS A 108 20.17 2.77 -0.40
N ASN A 109 18.97 2.44 0.08
CA ASN A 109 17.72 2.65 -0.64
C ASN A 109 17.04 3.95 -0.21
N THR A 110 15.98 4.32 -0.94
CA THR A 110 15.09 5.41 -0.54
C THR A 110 14.49 5.11 0.83
N PRO A 111 14.52 6.06 1.78
CA PRO A 111 13.89 5.85 3.08
C PRO A 111 12.39 5.66 2.95
N TRP A 112 11.84 4.84 3.84
CA TRP A 112 10.41 4.68 4.03
C TRP A 112 9.97 5.47 5.24
N GLU A 113 8.83 6.13 5.13
CA GLU A 113 8.20 6.88 6.20
C GLU A 113 6.70 6.62 6.25
N TYR A 114 6.19 6.37 7.45
CA TYR A 114 4.78 6.34 7.77
C TYR A 114 4.49 7.36 8.84
N SER A 115 3.76 8.41 8.48
CA SER A 115 3.47 9.54 9.37
C SER A 115 1.95 9.84 9.33
N PRO A 116 1.14 9.10 10.13
CA PRO A 116 -0.30 9.31 10.21
C PRO A 116 -0.62 10.62 10.93
N THR A 117 -1.90 11.02 10.89
CA THR A 117 -2.41 12.17 11.65
C THR A 117 -2.95 11.72 13.01
N ALA A 118 -3.10 12.66 13.94
CA ALA A 118 -3.71 12.39 15.24
C ALA A 118 -5.24 12.18 15.16
N LEU A 119 -5.84 12.36 14.01
CA LEU A 119 -7.29 12.17 13.85
C LEU A 119 -7.73 10.75 14.18
N ARG A 120 -6.89 9.76 13.82
CA ARG A 120 -7.18 8.33 14.00
C ARG A 120 -6.18 7.62 14.88
N GLN A 121 -4.97 8.14 14.99
CA GLN A 121 -3.87 7.48 15.69
C GLN A 121 -3.18 8.45 16.67
N PRO A 122 -3.96 9.08 17.59
CA PRO A 122 -3.37 9.91 18.63
C PRO A 122 -2.58 9.05 19.61
N ILE A 123 -1.49 9.62 20.18
CA ILE A 123 -0.77 9.04 21.32
C ILE A 123 -0.67 10.03 22.48
N ASN A 124 -1.36 11.18 22.37
CA ASN A 124 -1.37 12.25 23.35
C ASN A 124 -2.76 12.50 23.98
N ASP A 125 -3.65 11.52 23.93
CA ASP A 125 -5.03 11.58 24.48
C ASP A 125 -5.14 11.04 25.92
N ASP A 126 -4.00 10.89 26.61
CA ASP A 126 -3.83 10.34 27.97
C ASP A 126 -4.30 8.85 28.10
N LYS A 127 -4.37 8.12 26.98
CA LYS A 127 -4.63 6.68 27.00
C LYS A 127 -3.40 5.88 26.63
N TRP A 128 -3.39 4.62 27.02
CA TRP A 128 -2.35 3.68 26.60
C TRP A 128 -2.61 3.16 25.20
N HIS A 129 -1.67 3.43 24.28
CA HIS A 129 -1.68 2.91 22.93
C HIS A 129 -0.56 1.91 22.71
N THR A 130 -0.84 0.85 21.99
CA THR A 130 0.15 -0.15 21.59
C THR A 130 0.60 0.11 20.16
N LEU A 131 1.89 0.35 19.98
CA LEU A 131 2.53 0.48 18.69
C LEU A 131 3.34 -0.78 18.43
N THR A 132 3.11 -1.44 17.30
CA THR A 132 3.87 -2.63 16.92
C THR A 132 4.35 -2.50 15.49
N ILE A 133 5.60 -2.84 15.26
CA ILE A 133 6.24 -2.87 13.96
C ILE A 133 6.75 -4.29 13.73
N THR A 134 6.38 -4.89 12.60
CA THR A 134 6.94 -6.17 12.17
C THR A 134 7.69 -5.99 10.86
N HIS A 135 8.85 -6.60 10.74
CA HIS A 135 9.56 -6.80 9.49
C HIS A 135 9.54 -8.28 9.13
N ASP A 136 8.98 -8.61 7.98
CA ASP A 136 9.03 -9.95 7.40
C ASP A 136 10.02 -9.96 6.24
N ALA A 137 11.21 -10.51 6.48
CA ALA A 137 12.27 -10.58 5.48
C ALA A 137 11.93 -11.54 4.32
N VAL A 138 11.03 -12.51 4.53
CA VAL A 138 10.58 -13.45 3.49
C VAL A 138 9.56 -12.79 2.57
N LYS A 139 8.57 -12.11 3.13
CA LYS A 139 7.57 -11.34 2.38
C LYS A 139 8.10 -9.99 1.89
N GLN A 140 9.25 -9.55 2.40
CA GLN A 140 9.82 -8.22 2.14
C GLN A 140 8.83 -7.11 2.50
N GLU A 141 8.26 -7.18 3.70
CA GLU A 141 7.24 -6.26 4.19
C GLU A 141 7.56 -5.72 5.57
N MET A 142 7.27 -4.43 5.74
CA MET A 142 7.16 -3.78 7.04
C MET A 142 5.68 -3.52 7.32
N ARG A 143 5.18 -3.99 8.47
CA ARG A 143 3.80 -3.75 8.88
C ARG A 143 3.75 -2.91 10.15
N MET A 144 2.90 -1.90 10.14
CA MET A 144 2.66 -1.00 11.25
C MET A 144 1.29 -1.29 11.87
N TYR A 145 1.26 -1.40 13.20
CA TYR A 145 0.05 -1.66 13.96
C TYR A 145 -0.14 -0.58 15.01
N TYR A 146 -1.35 -0.06 15.07
CA TYR A 146 -1.81 0.84 16.14
C TYR A 146 -2.95 0.17 16.89
N ASP A 147 -2.81 0.01 18.22
CA ASP A 147 -3.73 -0.74 19.06
C ASP A 147 -4.07 -2.13 18.50
N GLN A 148 -3.01 -2.80 18.00
CA GLN A 148 -3.04 -4.12 17.38
C GLN A 148 -3.69 -4.18 15.98
N LEU A 149 -4.34 -3.12 15.48
CA LEU A 149 -4.87 -3.07 14.11
C LEU A 149 -3.72 -2.79 13.13
N ASN A 150 -3.58 -3.61 12.08
CA ASN A 150 -2.64 -3.34 11.00
C ASN A 150 -3.10 -2.11 10.21
N VAL A 151 -2.47 -0.96 10.44
CA VAL A 151 -2.86 0.32 9.83
C VAL A 151 -2.12 0.59 8.52
N ALA A 152 -0.92 0.05 8.36
CA ALA A 152 -0.16 0.18 7.13
C ALA A 152 0.74 -1.04 6.87
N ILE A 153 0.96 -1.33 5.58
CA ILE A 153 1.87 -2.33 5.06
C ILE A 153 2.74 -1.65 4.01
N TYR A 154 4.06 -1.77 4.15
CA TYR A 154 5.03 -1.26 3.19
C TYR A 154 5.83 -2.39 2.62
N CYS A 155 5.79 -2.57 1.29
CA CYS A 155 6.70 -3.47 0.59
C CYS A 155 8.09 -2.83 0.54
N THR A 156 9.11 -3.58 0.95
CA THR A 156 10.49 -3.09 0.99
C THR A 156 11.27 -3.36 -0.30
N ASN A 157 10.68 -4.14 -1.23
CA ASN A 157 11.30 -4.49 -2.52
C ASN A 157 12.72 -5.07 -2.40
N GLY A 158 12.94 -5.84 -1.36
CA GLY A 158 14.23 -6.46 -1.05
C GLY A 158 14.43 -6.63 0.46
N ASN A 159 15.53 -7.27 0.82
CA ASN A 159 15.92 -7.40 2.22
C ASN A 159 16.46 -6.07 2.73
N VAL A 160 15.80 -5.52 3.72
CA VAL A 160 16.21 -4.30 4.42
C VAL A 160 17.02 -4.69 5.65
N ASN A 161 18.28 -4.28 5.68
CA ASN A 161 19.14 -4.46 6.84
C ASN A 161 19.14 -3.18 7.68
N LEU A 162 18.42 -3.21 8.80
CA LEU A 162 18.34 -2.09 9.74
C LEU A 162 19.35 -2.20 10.90
N ALA A 163 20.26 -3.17 10.85
CA ALA A 163 21.33 -3.31 11.83
C ALA A 163 22.40 -2.23 11.59
N THR A 164 22.54 -1.31 12.53
CA THR A 164 23.51 -0.20 12.44
C THR A 164 24.76 -0.42 13.29
N GLY A 165 24.77 -1.45 14.14
CA GLY A 165 25.79 -1.62 15.19
C GLY A 165 25.60 -0.67 16.38
N ASN A 166 24.63 0.24 16.33
CA ASN A 166 24.28 1.09 17.46
C ASN A 166 23.38 0.34 18.45
N VAL A 167 23.36 0.80 19.69
CA VAL A 167 22.40 0.34 20.69
C VAL A 167 20.97 0.71 20.27
N LEU A 168 20.00 -0.11 20.66
CA LEU A 168 18.60 0.26 20.54
C LEU A 168 18.20 1.05 21.79
N ARG A 169 17.70 2.26 21.60
CA ARG A 169 17.31 3.18 22.67
C ARG A 169 15.80 3.29 22.80
N ILE A 170 15.32 3.47 24.00
CA ILE A 170 13.89 3.63 24.33
C ILE A 170 13.70 4.97 25.02
N GLY A 171 12.80 5.80 24.48
CA GLY A 171 12.36 7.07 25.05
C GLY A 171 13.22 8.28 24.73
N SER A 172 14.41 8.10 24.17
CA SER A 172 15.28 9.20 23.70
C SER A 172 16.33 8.69 22.72
N VAL A 173 17.00 9.60 22.00
CA VAL A 173 18.20 9.28 21.18
C VAL A 173 19.48 9.39 22.00
N ASP A 174 19.46 10.17 23.08
CA ASP A 174 20.58 10.42 23.99
C ASP A 174 20.05 10.69 25.40
N ASP A 175 20.94 10.95 26.34
CA ASP A 175 20.57 11.30 27.70
C ASP A 175 20.20 12.79 27.89
N GLY A 176 19.99 13.51 26.78
CA GLY A 176 19.65 14.92 26.74
C GLY A 176 18.15 15.20 26.86
N GLN A 177 17.80 16.29 27.51
CA GLN A 177 16.43 16.72 27.78
C GLN A 177 15.61 16.96 26.50
N TRP A 178 16.26 17.46 25.45
CA TRP A 178 15.57 17.98 24.26
C TRP A 178 14.98 16.91 23.34
N ASN A 179 15.52 15.68 23.39
CA ASN A 179 15.12 14.57 22.54
C ASN A 179 14.35 13.49 23.28
N THR A 180 14.02 13.73 24.54
CA THR A 180 13.29 12.78 25.37
C THR A 180 11.78 12.87 25.14
N PHE A 181 11.13 11.73 25.01
CA PHE A 181 9.68 11.63 24.94
C PHE A 181 9.03 12.18 26.21
N ASN A 182 7.98 13.00 26.07
CA ASN A 182 7.21 13.49 27.21
C ASN A 182 5.99 12.59 27.44
N GLY A 183 6.17 11.57 28.26
CA GLY A 183 5.11 10.60 28.56
C GLY A 183 5.63 9.34 29.24
N CYS A 184 4.80 8.32 29.26
CA CYS A 184 5.09 7.04 29.89
C CYS A 184 5.20 5.93 28.83
N ILE A 185 6.12 5.00 29.07
CA ILE A 185 6.40 3.84 28.22
C ILE A 185 6.32 2.57 29.08
N LYS A 186 5.69 1.52 28.57
CA LYS A 186 5.72 0.17 29.19
C LYS A 186 5.59 -0.93 28.14
N ASP A 187 5.67 -2.18 28.59
CA ASP A 187 5.47 -3.38 27.79
C ASP A 187 6.31 -3.36 26.48
N PHE A 188 7.57 -2.89 26.55
CA PHE A 188 8.47 -2.99 25.42
C PHE A 188 8.88 -4.44 25.19
N SER A 189 8.82 -4.88 23.93
CA SER A 189 9.37 -6.16 23.48
C SER A 189 10.05 -6.03 22.13
N PHE A 190 11.14 -6.78 21.98
CA PHE A 190 11.81 -7.06 20.71
C PHE A 190 11.97 -8.57 20.58
N VAL A 191 11.54 -9.12 19.45
CA VAL A 191 11.78 -10.53 19.08
C VAL A 191 12.29 -10.61 17.66
N ASP A 192 13.19 -11.54 17.37
CA ASP A 192 13.83 -11.78 16.07
C ASP A 192 13.01 -12.71 15.16
N ARG A 193 11.72 -12.54 15.18
CA ARG A 193 10.73 -13.21 14.31
C ARG A 193 9.51 -12.33 14.12
N VAL A 194 8.69 -12.67 13.14
CA VAL A 194 7.39 -12.01 12.96
C VAL A 194 6.40 -12.53 14.01
N GLU A 195 5.87 -11.62 14.83
CA GLU A 195 4.72 -11.87 15.71
C GLU A 195 3.59 -10.92 15.32
N VAL A 196 2.59 -11.44 14.60
CA VAL A 196 1.43 -10.66 14.20
C VAL A 196 0.51 -10.49 15.41
N PRO A 197 0.15 -9.24 15.80
CA PRO A 197 -0.82 -9.03 16.85
C PRO A 197 -2.15 -9.73 16.52
N SER A 198 -2.67 -10.51 17.49
CA SER A 198 -3.94 -11.20 17.32
C SER A 198 -5.09 -10.24 17.63
N VAL A 199 -5.61 -9.59 16.61
CA VAL A 199 -6.88 -8.86 16.71
C VAL A 199 -7.92 -9.60 15.92
N SER A 200 -9.07 -9.82 16.56
CA SER A 200 -10.29 -10.06 15.80
C SER A 200 -10.57 -8.81 14.97
N ALA A 201 -10.51 -8.92 13.65
CA ALA A 201 -10.97 -7.85 12.78
C ALA A 201 -12.34 -7.36 13.28
N PRO A 202 -12.64 -6.04 13.24
CA PRO A 202 -13.95 -5.56 13.59
C PRO A 202 -14.98 -6.43 12.89
N ALA A 203 -15.94 -6.95 13.64
CA ALA A 203 -17.01 -7.76 13.07
C ALA A 203 -17.92 -6.84 12.24
N HIS A 204 -17.52 -6.59 10.99
CA HIS A 204 -18.41 -5.96 10.03
C HIS A 204 -19.58 -6.91 9.77
N SER A 205 -20.78 -6.37 9.69
CA SER A 205 -21.95 -7.11 9.22
C SER A 205 -21.68 -7.63 7.80
N HIS A 206 -22.45 -8.61 7.36
CA HIS A 206 -22.39 -9.07 5.97
C HIS A 206 -22.57 -7.89 5.02
N LEU A 207 -21.58 -7.70 4.12
CA LEU A 207 -21.62 -6.64 3.13
C LEU A 207 -22.36 -7.14 1.89
N SER A 208 -23.46 -6.49 1.55
CA SER A 208 -24.26 -6.81 0.36
C SER A 208 -23.81 -6.02 -0.88
N GLN A 209 -23.17 -4.88 -0.67
CA GLN A 209 -22.64 -4.03 -1.74
C GLN A 209 -21.24 -3.60 -1.43
N LEU A 210 -20.40 -3.51 -2.47
CA LEU A 210 -19.02 -3.06 -2.41
C LEU A 210 -18.79 -1.98 -3.45
N LYS A 211 -18.31 -0.81 -3.05
CA LYS A 211 -17.95 0.29 -3.94
C LYS A 211 -16.42 0.34 -4.12
N VAL A 212 -15.96 0.23 -5.35
CA VAL A 212 -14.54 0.18 -5.71
C VAL A 212 -14.20 1.37 -6.59
N MET A 213 -13.03 1.98 -6.35
CA MET A 213 -12.49 3.08 -7.14
C MET A 213 -11.11 2.70 -7.69
N ALA A 214 -10.88 2.94 -8.98
CA ALA A 214 -9.56 2.99 -9.60
C ALA A 214 -9.23 4.47 -9.87
N PHE A 215 -8.09 4.95 -9.36
CA PHE A 215 -7.73 6.35 -9.50
C PHE A 215 -6.22 6.54 -9.65
N ASN A 216 -5.78 6.88 -10.86
CA ASN A 216 -4.47 7.48 -11.08
C ASN A 216 -4.54 8.93 -10.63
N ILE A 217 -3.81 9.30 -9.57
CA ILE A 217 -3.87 10.63 -8.95
C ILE A 217 -2.85 11.61 -9.51
N PHE A 218 -2.07 11.18 -10.49
CA PHE A 218 -1.07 11.96 -11.20
C PHE A 218 -0.04 12.61 -10.27
N HIS A 219 1.18 12.08 -10.29
CA HIS A 219 2.32 12.60 -9.51
C HIS A 219 2.01 12.83 -8.01
N GLY A 220 1.30 11.89 -7.37
CA GLY A 220 0.93 12.00 -5.96
C GLY A 220 -0.16 13.05 -5.68
N GLY A 221 -0.84 13.52 -6.71
CA GLY A 221 -1.81 14.62 -6.62
C GLY A 221 -1.16 16.00 -6.46
N HIS A 222 0.15 16.14 -6.74
CA HIS A 222 0.91 17.35 -6.45
C HIS A 222 0.83 18.43 -7.55
N GLU A 223 0.21 18.17 -8.69
CA GLU A 223 0.12 19.12 -9.81
C GLU A 223 -0.56 20.45 -9.46
N LEU A 224 -1.43 20.45 -8.47
CA LEU A 224 -2.06 21.67 -7.94
C LEU A 224 -1.38 22.19 -6.67
N GLY A 225 -0.17 21.74 -6.37
CA GLY A 225 0.58 21.99 -5.15
C GLY A 225 0.42 20.87 -4.11
N GLN A 226 1.44 20.66 -3.30
CA GLN A 226 1.53 19.50 -2.40
C GLN A 226 0.34 19.37 -1.44
N GLU A 227 -0.13 20.48 -0.85
CA GLU A 227 -1.26 20.43 0.08
C GLU A 227 -2.60 20.52 -0.65
N VAL A 228 -2.74 21.49 -1.57
CA VAL A 228 -4.01 21.75 -2.25
C VAL A 228 -4.41 20.59 -3.15
N GLY A 229 -3.46 20.04 -3.91
CA GLY A 229 -3.73 18.92 -4.80
C GLY A 229 -4.11 17.66 -4.05
N VAL A 230 -3.36 17.29 -3.02
CA VAL A 230 -3.64 16.12 -2.16
C VAL A 230 -5.00 16.27 -1.48
N ASN A 231 -5.34 17.46 -0.96
CA ASN A 231 -6.65 17.69 -0.35
C ASN A 231 -7.79 17.51 -1.35
N ARG A 232 -7.62 17.94 -2.60
CA ARG A 232 -8.64 17.74 -3.65
C ARG A 232 -8.79 16.25 -4.04
N VAL A 233 -7.71 15.50 -4.07
CA VAL A 233 -7.80 14.03 -4.21
C VAL A 233 -8.64 13.44 -3.08
N ILE A 234 -8.39 13.84 -1.83
CA ILE A 234 -9.16 13.42 -0.66
C ILE A 234 -10.65 13.84 -0.80
N GLU A 235 -10.93 15.05 -1.29
CA GLU A 235 -12.30 15.54 -1.49
C GLU A 235 -13.05 14.73 -2.55
N VAL A 236 -12.42 14.42 -3.70
CA VAL A 236 -12.98 13.53 -4.73
C VAL A 236 -13.31 12.16 -4.15
N ILE A 237 -12.36 11.55 -3.43
CA ILE A 237 -12.57 10.23 -2.83
C ILE A 237 -13.68 10.27 -1.76
N LYS A 238 -13.72 11.30 -0.92
CA LYS A 238 -14.78 11.46 0.10
C LYS A 238 -16.16 11.62 -0.52
N ALA A 239 -16.28 12.35 -1.63
CA ALA A 239 -17.54 12.55 -2.33
C ALA A 239 -18.08 11.21 -2.87
N GLU A 240 -17.22 10.38 -3.42
CA GLU A 240 -17.59 9.06 -3.93
C GLU A 240 -17.71 8.01 -2.84
N ASN A 241 -17.00 8.15 -1.75
CA ASN A 241 -17.07 7.28 -0.58
C ASN A 241 -16.89 5.78 -0.90
N PRO A 242 -15.85 5.37 -1.65
CA PRO A 242 -15.62 3.97 -1.99
C PRO A 242 -15.22 3.15 -0.77
N ASP A 243 -15.33 1.81 -0.85
CA ASP A 243 -14.86 0.90 0.18
C ASP A 243 -13.42 0.45 -0.06
N VAL A 244 -13.02 0.38 -1.33
CA VAL A 244 -11.68 -0.01 -1.78
C VAL A 244 -11.20 0.91 -2.88
N ILE A 245 -9.93 1.28 -2.83
CA ILE A 245 -9.28 2.13 -3.83
C ILE A 245 -8.00 1.46 -4.30
N GLY A 246 -7.89 1.26 -5.61
CA GLY A 246 -6.62 1.06 -6.30
C GLY A 246 -6.08 2.43 -6.70
N MET A 247 -5.07 2.89 -5.99
CA MET A 247 -4.45 4.17 -6.27
C MET A 247 -3.19 3.98 -7.09
N ILE A 248 -3.05 4.79 -8.13
CA ILE A 248 -1.92 4.77 -9.04
C ILE A 248 -1.23 6.14 -8.95
N GLU A 249 0.07 6.14 -9.16
CA GLU A 249 0.94 7.32 -9.03
C GLU A 249 0.87 7.95 -7.64
N THR A 250 0.94 7.12 -6.61
CA THR A 250 0.80 7.53 -5.20
C THR A 250 1.88 8.50 -4.74
N TYR A 251 3.12 8.33 -5.19
CA TYR A 251 4.32 9.17 -5.03
C TYR A 251 4.41 9.95 -3.71
N GLY A 252 4.29 9.23 -2.58
CA GLY A 252 4.52 9.77 -1.23
C GLY A 252 3.27 10.32 -0.51
N SER A 253 2.17 10.61 -1.19
CA SER A 253 0.95 11.14 -0.54
C SER A 253 0.01 10.08 0.04
N GLY A 254 0.25 8.79 -0.26
CA GLY A 254 -0.68 7.70 0.07
C GLY A 254 -1.00 7.57 1.55
N ALA A 255 -0.02 7.66 2.44
CA ALA A 255 -0.23 7.54 3.89
C ALA A 255 -1.15 8.66 4.42
N ILE A 256 -0.93 9.90 3.97
CA ILE A 256 -1.76 11.06 4.36
C ILE A 256 -3.20 10.88 3.86
N ILE A 257 -3.36 10.45 2.60
CA ILE A 257 -4.69 10.22 2.00
C ILE A 257 -5.41 9.10 2.75
N ALA A 258 -4.75 7.95 2.98
CA ALA A 258 -5.35 6.82 3.69
C ALA A 258 -5.78 7.19 5.11
N ASP A 259 -4.95 7.93 5.85
CA ASP A 259 -5.27 8.37 7.20
C ASP A 259 -6.43 9.38 7.21
N ALA A 260 -6.43 10.37 6.31
CA ALA A 260 -7.53 11.35 6.19
C ALA A 260 -8.89 10.71 5.82
N LEU A 261 -8.85 9.57 5.15
CA LEU A 261 -10.03 8.80 4.75
C LEU A 261 -10.43 7.74 5.79
N GLY A 262 -9.55 7.37 6.67
CA GLY A 262 -9.81 6.32 7.62
C GLY A 262 -9.60 4.90 7.09
N TYR A 263 -8.71 4.69 6.15
CA TYR A 263 -8.53 3.42 5.46
C TYR A 263 -7.25 2.70 5.91
N TYR A 264 -7.28 1.37 5.83
CA TYR A 264 -6.08 0.55 5.86
C TYR A 264 -5.27 0.80 4.59
N PHE A 265 -3.96 0.76 4.69
CA PHE A 265 -3.06 1.20 3.63
C PHE A 265 -2.03 0.14 3.29
N TYR A 266 -1.89 -0.19 2.01
CA TYR A 266 -0.81 -1.01 1.49
C TYR A 266 -0.04 -0.24 0.42
N LEU A 267 1.21 0.11 0.71
CA LEU A 267 2.15 0.72 -0.22
C LEU A 267 3.00 -0.39 -0.86
N ARG A 268 2.70 -0.72 -2.09
CA ARG A 268 3.45 -1.71 -2.87
C ARG A 268 4.75 -1.13 -3.41
N SER A 269 4.71 0.12 -3.88
CA SER A 269 5.85 0.90 -4.40
C SER A 269 5.53 2.39 -4.33
N SER A 270 6.46 3.24 -4.75
CA SER A 270 6.15 4.67 -4.92
C SER A 270 4.95 4.91 -5.86
N ASN A 271 4.74 4.03 -6.84
CA ASN A 271 3.67 4.15 -7.82
C ASN A 271 2.32 3.61 -7.31
N LEU A 272 2.29 2.41 -6.74
CA LEU A 272 1.06 1.67 -6.48
C LEU A 272 0.74 1.50 -5.00
N SER A 273 -0.50 1.80 -4.65
CA SER A 273 -1.05 1.48 -3.35
C SER A 273 -2.49 0.93 -3.41
N ILE A 274 -2.88 0.23 -2.35
CA ILE A 274 -4.26 -0.21 -2.11
C ILE A 274 -4.71 0.42 -0.79
N MET A 275 -5.88 1.04 -0.81
CA MET A 275 -6.55 1.56 0.37
C MET A 275 -7.89 0.85 0.56
N SER A 276 -8.22 0.49 1.79
CA SER A 276 -9.43 -0.27 2.09
C SER A 276 -10.03 0.11 3.43
N ARG A 277 -11.35 0.12 3.51
CA ARG A 277 -12.06 0.17 4.81
C ARG A 277 -11.93 -1.12 5.60
N PHE A 278 -11.55 -2.20 4.91
CA PHE A 278 -11.42 -3.53 5.48
C PHE A 278 -9.95 -3.87 5.72
N PRO A 279 -9.64 -4.63 6.75
CA PRO A 279 -8.27 -5.09 7.00
C PRO A 279 -7.66 -5.80 5.79
N ILE A 280 -6.40 -5.50 5.51
CA ILE A 280 -5.59 -6.15 4.49
C ILE A 280 -4.85 -7.31 5.17
N THR A 281 -5.28 -8.54 4.90
CA THR A 281 -4.72 -9.73 5.58
C THR A 281 -3.52 -10.29 4.89
N ASP A 282 -3.59 -10.46 3.58
CA ASP A 282 -2.53 -11.03 2.77
C ASP A 282 -2.17 -10.12 1.60
N THR A 283 -0.91 -10.22 1.19
CA THR A 283 -0.34 -9.51 0.05
C THR A 283 0.37 -10.51 -0.84
N TYR A 284 0.43 -10.22 -2.14
CA TYR A 284 0.97 -11.15 -3.13
C TYR A 284 1.97 -10.46 -4.05
N ASP A 285 3.07 -11.15 -4.32
CA ASP A 285 4.07 -10.73 -5.31
C ASP A 285 3.77 -11.42 -6.65
N LEU A 286 2.95 -10.76 -7.48
CA LEU A 286 2.50 -11.30 -8.77
C LEU A 286 3.34 -10.81 -9.95
N PHE A 287 3.99 -9.67 -9.81
CA PHE A 287 4.82 -9.04 -10.83
C PHE A 287 5.65 -7.91 -10.20
N ASP A 288 6.43 -7.20 -11.02
CA ASP A 288 7.19 -6.04 -10.59
C ASP A 288 6.33 -5.09 -9.73
N SER A 289 6.91 -4.60 -8.64
CA SER A 289 6.19 -3.81 -7.63
C SER A 289 5.71 -2.46 -8.15
N PHE A 290 6.36 -1.93 -9.19
CA PHE A 290 5.95 -0.68 -9.82
C PHE A 290 4.69 -0.87 -10.68
N ASN A 291 4.43 -2.09 -11.15
CA ASN A 291 3.38 -2.42 -12.12
C ASN A 291 2.20 -3.19 -11.52
N CYS A 292 2.38 -3.89 -10.39
CA CYS A 292 1.34 -4.75 -9.84
C CYS A 292 1.35 -4.76 -8.31
N SER A 293 0.20 -4.48 -7.73
CA SER A 293 -0.10 -4.57 -6.30
C SER A 293 -1.26 -5.52 -6.10
N ALA A 294 -1.16 -6.47 -5.17
CA ALA A 294 -2.19 -7.48 -4.95
C ALA A 294 -2.36 -7.80 -3.47
N ALA A 295 -3.60 -7.91 -3.01
CA ALA A 295 -3.93 -8.15 -1.61
C ALA A 295 -5.26 -8.91 -1.44
N THR A 296 -5.42 -9.56 -0.28
CA THR A 296 -6.71 -10.04 0.21
C THR A 296 -7.26 -9.07 1.26
N LEU A 297 -8.51 -8.68 1.09
CA LEU A 297 -9.26 -7.80 1.97
C LEU A 297 -10.27 -8.63 2.77
N GLN A 298 -10.21 -8.53 4.10
CA GLN A 298 -11.11 -9.26 5.00
C GLN A 298 -12.29 -8.39 5.40
N ILE A 299 -13.45 -8.60 4.79
CA ILE A 299 -14.67 -7.83 5.10
C ILE A 299 -15.22 -8.26 6.47
N ASN A 300 -15.38 -9.57 6.66
CA ASN A 300 -15.79 -10.18 7.92
C ASN A 300 -15.27 -11.64 7.93
N PRO A 301 -15.45 -12.42 9.01
CA PRO A 301 -14.88 -13.77 9.09
C PRO A 301 -15.25 -14.72 7.96
N SER A 302 -16.33 -14.46 7.21
CA SER A 302 -16.82 -15.31 6.13
C SER A 302 -16.73 -14.67 4.74
N GLN A 303 -16.40 -13.38 4.65
CA GLN A 303 -16.30 -12.65 3.37
C GLN A 303 -14.91 -12.08 3.17
N GLN A 304 -14.30 -12.45 2.07
CA GLN A 304 -13.03 -11.93 1.57
C GLN A 304 -13.14 -11.50 0.12
N ILE A 305 -12.24 -10.61 -0.30
CA ILE A 305 -12.09 -10.18 -1.69
C ILE A 305 -10.60 -10.17 -2.01
N ASN A 306 -10.23 -10.77 -3.14
CA ASN A 306 -8.91 -10.58 -3.72
C ASN A 306 -8.95 -9.32 -4.61
N TYR A 307 -8.00 -8.43 -4.39
CA TYR A 307 -7.93 -7.16 -5.08
C TYR A 307 -6.54 -6.96 -5.68
N ILE A 308 -6.50 -6.60 -6.96
CA ILE A 308 -5.27 -6.32 -7.71
C ILE A 308 -5.38 -4.93 -8.30
N ASN A 309 -4.32 -4.13 -8.15
CA ASN A 309 -4.19 -2.81 -8.74
C ASN A 309 -2.98 -2.77 -9.67
N LEU A 310 -3.17 -2.28 -10.88
CA LEU A 310 -2.19 -2.31 -11.97
C LEU A 310 -1.82 -0.91 -12.44
N TRP A 311 -0.58 -0.79 -12.91
CA TRP A 311 -0.11 0.23 -13.84
C TRP A 311 0.74 -0.47 -14.90
N LEU A 312 0.25 -0.55 -16.14
CA LEU A 312 1.02 -1.16 -17.23
C LEU A 312 1.86 -0.09 -17.93
N ASP A 313 2.94 -0.49 -18.58
CA ASP A 313 3.85 0.45 -19.26
C ASP A 313 3.09 1.29 -20.30
N TYR A 314 3.29 2.60 -20.30
CA TYR A 314 2.66 3.50 -21.25
C TYR A 314 3.29 3.48 -22.64
N ARG A 315 4.44 2.82 -22.81
CA ARG A 315 5.14 2.75 -24.10
C ARG A 315 4.84 1.44 -24.87
N PRO A 316 4.74 1.51 -26.20
CA PRO A 316 4.77 2.70 -27.05
C PRO A 316 3.54 3.59 -26.79
N ILE A 317 3.71 4.91 -27.01
CA ILE A 317 2.65 5.90 -26.79
C ILE A 317 1.60 5.75 -27.90
N THR A 318 0.40 5.33 -27.54
CA THR A 318 -0.71 5.10 -28.48
C THR A 318 -1.05 6.33 -29.31
N ASN A 319 -1.06 7.53 -28.69
CA ASN A 319 -1.30 8.79 -29.40
C ASN A 319 -0.31 9.02 -30.54
N ASP A 320 0.96 8.77 -30.30
CA ASP A 320 2.01 8.96 -31.30
C ASP A 320 1.81 8.01 -32.49
N GLN A 321 1.48 6.74 -32.21
CA GLN A 321 1.24 5.73 -33.25
C GLN A 321 0.00 6.05 -34.08
N ILE A 322 -1.12 6.40 -33.45
CA ILE A 322 -2.36 6.79 -34.13
C ILE A 322 -2.16 8.07 -34.96
N ASN A 323 -1.47 9.08 -34.41
CA ASN A 323 -1.17 10.33 -35.09
C ASN A 323 -0.20 10.15 -36.27
N ALA A 324 0.73 9.20 -36.14
CA ALA A 324 1.66 8.83 -37.20
C ALA A 324 1.00 7.96 -38.28
N HIS A 325 -0.27 7.60 -38.14
CA HIS A 325 -1.00 6.68 -39.03
C HIS A 325 -0.28 5.32 -39.18
N GLU A 326 0.28 4.78 -38.10
CA GLU A 326 0.90 3.47 -38.12
C GLU A 326 -0.11 2.37 -38.50
N SER A 327 0.38 1.27 -39.07
CA SER A 327 -0.49 0.13 -39.38
C SER A 327 -1.00 -0.53 -38.09
N ILE A 328 -2.16 -1.15 -38.14
CA ILE A 328 -2.74 -1.88 -37.01
C ILE A 328 -1.76 -2.95 -36.52
N GLU A 329 -1.05 -3.61 -37.45
CA GLU A 329 -0.05 -4.63 -37.14
C GLU A 329 1.08 -4.06 -36.28
N ASN A 330 1.58 -2.85 -36.57
CA ASN A 330 2.62 -2.19 -35.79
C ASN A 330 2.11 -1.79 -34.41
N ILE A 331 0.90 -1.22 -34.32
CA ILE A 331 0.27 -0.85 -33.05
C ILE A 331 0.11 -2.09 -32.16
N MET A 332 -0.44 -3.18 -32.73
CA MET A 332 -0.62 -4.43 -31.98
C MET A 332 0.71 -5.09 -31.59
N ALA A 333 1.75 -5.02 -32.43
CA ALA A 333 3.08 -5.50 -32.08
C ALA A 333 3.66 -4.74 -30.88
N GLY A 334 3.53 -3.41 -30.88
CA GLY A 334 3.94 -2.58 -29.73
C GLY A 334 3.20 -2.94 -28.45
N GLU A 335 1.89 -3.19 -28.52
CA GLU A 335 1.09 -3.68 -27.39
C GLU A 335 1.61 -5.02 -26.85
N TRP A 336 1.93 -5.97 -27.75
CA TRP A 336 2.42 -7.30 -27.37
C TRP A 336 3.83 -7.27 -26.79
N ASP A 337 4.71 -6.39 -27.24
CA ASP A 337 6.06 -6.26 -26.72
C ASP A 337 6.09 -5.58 -25.32
N GLY A 338 5.08 -4.79 -24.99
CA GLY A 338 4.93 -4.04 -23.74
C GLY A 338 3.87 -4.62 -22.83
N ARG A 339 2.77 -3.89 -22.73
CA ARG A 339 1.69 -4.06 -21.72
C ARG A 339 0.94 -5.39 -21.80
N ALA A 340 0.72 -5.94 -23.00
CA ALA A 340 0.07 -7.24 -23.11
C ALA A 340 0.94 -8.37 -22.54
N LYS A 341 2.26 -8.32 -22.75
CA LYS A 341 3.21 -9.28 -22.17
C LYS A 341 3.27 -9.17 -20.65
N GLN A 342 3.27 -7.93 -20.11
CA GLN A 342 3.18 -7.72 -18.67
C GLN A 342 1.90 -8.33 -18.12
N LEU A 343 0.75 -8.00 -18.70
CA LEU A 343 -0.55 -8.52 -18.28
C LEU A 343 -0.62 -10.04 -18.38
N GLN A 344 -0.10 -10.65 -19.44
CA GLN A 344 -0.05 -12.12 -19.60
C GLN A 344 0.69 -12.78 -18.45
N THR A 345 1.82 -12.20 -18.02
CA THR A 345 2.59 -12.70 -16.87
C THR A 345 1.79 -12.56 -15.58
N ILE A 346 1.18 -11.39 -15.36
CA ILE A 346 0.33 -11.12 -14.17
C ILE A 346 -0.84 -12.11 -14.13
N LEU A 347 -1.55 -12.33 -15.25
CA LEU A 347 -2.65 -13.29 -15.34
C LEU A 347 -2.21 -14.72 -15.02
N SER A 348 -1.01 -15.11 -15.47
CA SER A 348 -0.43 -16.41 -15.14
C SER A 348 -0.17 -16.56 -13.64
N ASN A 349 0.45 -15.54 -13.02
CA ASN A 349 0.83 -15.58 -11.61
C ASN A 349 -0.37 -15.42 -10.67
N MET A 350 -1.42 -14.71 -11.08
CA MET A 350 -2.67 -14.58 -10.29
C MET A 350 -3.59 -15.81 -10.39
N LYS A 351 -3.26 -16.82 -11.19
CA LYS A 351 -4.10 -17.99 -11.39
C LYS A 351 -4.60 -18.64 -10.09
N PRO A 352 -3.76 -18.83 -9.03
CA PRO A 352 -4.23 -19.38 -7.75
C PRO A 352 -5.32 -18.54 -7.08
N LEU A 353 -5.33 -17.22 -7.27
CA LEU A 353 -6.36 -16.31 -6.76
C LEU A 353 -7.62 -16.38 -7.64
N SER A 354 -7.45 -16.43 -8.96
CA SER A 354 -8.55 -16.41 -9.92
C SER A 354 -9.34 -17.73 -10.01
N GLU A 355 -8.80 -18.82 -9.49
CA GLU A 355 -9.45 -20.14 -9.42
C GLU A 355 -10.21 -20.36 -8.11
N GLN A 356 -10.15 -19.43 -7.16
CA GLN A 356 -10.94 -19.49 -5.94
C GLN A 356 -12.43 -19.27 -6.24
N LYS A 357 -13.25 -20.28 -5.96
CA LYS A 357 -14.68 -20.25 -6.32
C LYS A 357 -15.52 -19.33 -5.43
N THR A 358 -15.10 -19.13 -4.19
CA THR A 358 -15.87 -18.40 -3.17
C THR A 358 -15.40 -16.99 -2.92
N THR A 359 -14.15 -16.67 -3.31
CA THR A 359 -13.57 -15.34 -3.13
C THR A 359 -13.56 -14.61 -4.46
N PRO A 360 -14.35 -13.54 -4.63
CA PRO A 360 -14.33 -12.76 -5.86
C PRO A 360 -12.98 -12.09 -6.05
N LEU A 361 -12.61 -11.88 -7.30
CA LEU A 361 -11.37 -11.22 -7.69
C LEU A 361 -11.71 -9.96 -8.50
N ILE A 362 -11.16 -8.83 -8.06
CA ILE A 362 -11.25 -7.55 -8.74
C ILE A 362 -9.87 -7.15 -9.21
N VAL A 363 -9.76 -6.70 -10.46
CA VAL A 363 -8.53 -6.13 -11.04
C VAL A 363 -8.86 -4.73 -11.53
N SER A 364 -8.18 -3.75 -10.96
CA SER A 364 -8.34 -2.35 -11.36
C SER A 364 -7.02 -1.74 -11.78
N GLY A 365 -7.05 -0.57 -12.38
CA GLY A 365 -5.83 0.21 -12.61
C GLY A 365 -5.82 0.97 -13.91
N ASP A 366 -4.69 1.61 -14.13
CA ASP A 366 -4.31 2.23 -15.39
C ASP A 366 -3.60 1.20 -16.27
N PHE A 367 -4.27 0.74 -17.28
CA PHE A 367 -3.74 -0.27 -18.22
C PHE A 367 -2.88 0.35 -19.32
N ASN A 368 -2.88 1.69 -19.44
CA ASN A 368 -2.21 2.41 -20.53
C ASN A 368 -2.51 1.84 -21.94
N SER A 369 -3.59 1.12 -22.06
CA SER A 369 -4.08 0.46 -23.27
C SER A 369 -5.59 0.62 -23.34
N SER A 370 -6.12 0.79 -24.54
CA SER A 370 -7.56 0.86 -24.77
C SER A 370 -8.23 -0.51 -24.71
N SER A 371 -9.55 -0.55 -24.97
CA SER A 371 -10.33 -1.78 -24.99
C SER A 371 -10.88 -2.08 -26.39
N HIS A 372 -10.82 -3.36 -26.80
CA HIS A 372 -11.50 -3.83 -28.01
C HIS A 372 -13.01 -3.60 -27.97
N LEU A 373 -13.61 -3.46 -26.79
CA LEU A 373 -15.03 -3.13 -26.63
C LEU A 373 -15.35 -1.69 -27.01
N ASP A 374 -14.34 -0.83 -27.08
CA ASP A 374 -14.48 0.60 -27.40
C ASP A 374 -14.13 0.89 -28.86
N TRP A 375 -13.17 0.16 -29.44
CA TRP A 375 -12.56 0.41 -30.74
C TRP A 375 -13.13 -0.52 -31.85
N GLY A 376 -14.46 -0.58 -31.96
CA GLY A 376 -15.15 -1.39 -32.93
C GLY A 376 -15.53 -0.66 -34.23
N TYR A 377 -16.19 -1.37 -35.15
CA TYR A 377 -16.67 -0.79 -36.41
C TYR A 377 -17.65 0.38 -36.21
N ASP A 378 -18.45 0.33 -35.15
CA ASP A 378 -19.46 1.35 -34.87
C ASP A 378 -18.85 2.69 -34.37
N THR A 379 -17.64 2.65 -33.87
CA THR A 379 -16.95 3.80 -33.30
C THR A 379 -15.73 4.26 -34.09
N LYS A 380 -15.33 3.54 -35.15
CA LYS A 380 -14.13 3.83 -35.93
C LYS A 380 -14.08 5.26 -36.53
N ASP A 381 -15.22 5.83 -36.80
CA ASP A 381 -15.35 7.18 -37.42
C ASP A 381 -15.41 8.28 -36.33
N ASP A 382 -15.37 7.94 -35.07
CA ASP A 382 -15.23 8.91 -33.99
C ASP A 382 -13.86 9.59 -34.08
N SER A 383 -13.78 10.87 -33.70
CA SER A 383 -12.57 11.69 -33.84
C SER A 383 -11.32 11.09 -33.18
N GLU A 384 -11.56 10.38 -32.08
CA GLU A 384 -10.50 9.75 -31.28
C GLU A 384 -9.92 8.50 -31.96
N HIS A 385 -10.74 7.78 -32.75
CA HIS A 385 -10.35 6.50 -33.34
C HIS A 385 -9.74 6.62 -34.75
N LYS A 386 -9.95 7.76 -35.46
CA LYS A 386 -9.34 8.07 -36.76
C LYS A 386 -9.46 6.94 -37.81
N GLY A 387 -10.56 6.18 -37.82
CA GLY A 387 -10.82 5.07 -38.74
C GLY A 387 -10.28 3.72 -38.26
N TYR A 388 -9.59 3.64 -37.16
CA TYR A 388 -9.06 2.39 -36.64
C TYR A 388 -10.14 1.52 -35.99
N VAL A 389 -10.02 0.21 -36.23
CA VAL A 389 -10.70 -0.86 -35.48
C VAL A 389 -9.61 -1.76 -34.94
N ILE A 390 -9.44 -1.80 -33.61
CA ILE A 390 -8.31 -2.50 -32.99
C ILE A 390 -8.80 -3.47 -31.91
N GLU A 391 -8.43 -4.74 -32.09
CA GLU A 391 -8.62 -5.82 -31.11
C GLU A 391 -7.52 -5.74 -30.02
N TRP A 392 -7.58 -4.71 -29.18
CA TRP A 392 -6.55 -4.41 -28.17
C TRP A 392 -6.15 -5.64 -27.34
N PRO A 393 -4.88 -6.08 -27.40
CA PRO A 393 -4.45 -7.34 -26.80
C PRO A 393 -4.68 -7.43 -25.29
N THR A 394 -4.50 -6.34 -24.53
CA THR A 394 -4.72 -6.32 -23.09
C THR A 394 -6.16 -6.65 -22.73
N SER A 395 -7.13 -5.98 -23.34
CA SER A 395 -8.55 -6.23 -23.06
C SER A 395 -9.01 -7.61 -23.57
N LYS A 396 -8.43 -8.10 -24.67
CA LYS A 396 -8.69 -9.48 -25.16
C LYS A 396 -8.12 -10.54 -24.21
N LEU A 397 -6.97 -10.28 -23.56
CA LEU A 397 -6.41 -11.17 -22.54
C LEU A 397 -7.32 -11.24 -21.30
N MET A 398 -7.88 -10.10 -20.86
CA MET A 398 -8.83 -10.06 -19.75
C MET A 398 -10.12 -10.83 -20.08
N GLU A 399 -10.69 -10.61 -21.27
CA GLU A 399 -11.86 -11.36 -21.75
C GLU A 399 -11.58 -12.87 -21.80
N LYS A 400 -10.47 -13.29 -22.39
CA LYS A 400 -10.05 -14.70 -22.47
C LYS A 400 -9.85 -15.33 -21.09
N ALA A 401 -9.45 -14.55 -20.09
CA ALA A 401 -9.31 -14.98 -18.69
C ALA A 401 -10.65 -14.97 -17.93
N ASN A 402 -11.77 -14.69 -18.62
CA ASN A 402 -13.14 -14.58 -18.10
C ASN A 402 -13.30 -13.47 -17.05
N PHE A 403 -12.61 -12.36 -17.22
CA PHE A 403 -12.90 -11.12 -16.50
C PHE A 403 -13.96 -10.32 -17.25
N ILE A 404 -14.81 -9.65 -16.50
CA ILE A 404 -15.87 -8.78 -17.01
C ILE A 404 -15.43 -7.33 -16.80
N ASP A 405 -15.47 -6.51 -17.84
CA ASP A 405 -15.32 -5.07 -17.76
C ASP A 405 -16.57 -4.48 -17.13
N SER A 406 -16.45 -4.00 -15.90
CA SER A 406 -17.61 -3.53 -15.13
C SER A 406 -18.28 -2.29 -15.73
N TYR A 407 -17.50 -1.41 -16.37
CA TYR A 407 -18.07 -0.22 -17.00
C TYR A 407 -18.85 -0.59 -18.27
N ARG A 408 -18.30 -1.43 -19.15
CA ARG A 408 -18.98 -1.88 -20.37
C ARG A 408 -20.14 -2.83 -20.10
N GLU A 409 -20.14 -3.57 -19.03
CA GLU A 409 -21.32 -4.34 -18.60
C GLU A 409 -22.52 -3.42 -18.29
N ILE A 410 -22.27 -2.28 -17.64
CA ILE A 410 -23.31 -1.31 -17.26
C ILE A 410 -23.66 -0.38 -18.45
N HIS A 411 -22.66 -0.02 -19.26
CA HIS A 411 -22.76 0.94 -20.34
C HIS A 411 -22.30 0.33 -21.68
N PRO A 412 -23.07 -0.54 -22.29
CA PRO A 412 -22.67 -1.22 -23.54
C PRO A 412 -22.63 -0.29 -24.76
N ASP A 413 -23.36 0.82 -24.77
CA ASP A 413 -23.36 1.82 -25.83
C ASP A 413 -22.17 2.78 -25.67
N VAL A 414 -21.10 2.54 -26.44
CA VAL A 414 -19.86 3.31 -26.40
C VAL A 414 -20.07 4.77 -26.80
N LYS A 415 -20.91 5.04 -27.82
CA LYS A 415 -21.17 6.41 -28.31
C LYS A 415 -21.88 7.26 -27.27
N LYS A 416 -22.80 6.65 -26.53
CA LYS A 416 -23.51 7.35 -25.46
C LYS A 416 -22.66 7.49 -24.19
N TYR A 417 -21.79 6.52 -23.90
CA TYR A 417 -20.98 6.46 -22.70
C TYR A 417 -19.51 6.16 -23.04
N PRO A 418 -18.78 7.10 -23.65
CA PRO A 418 -17.40 6.88 -24.10
C PRO A 418 -16.42 6.57 -22.98
N CYS A 419 -16.61 7.19 -21.79
CA CYS A 419 -15.72 7.00 -20.60
C CYS A 419 -14.26 7.34 -20.90
N LEU A 420 -14.00 8.52 -21.39
CA LEU A 420 -12.66 8.97 -21.77
C LEU A 420 -11.88 9.32 -20.49
N THR A 421 -11.18 8.34 -19.92
CA THR A 421 -10.50 8.51 -18.62
C THR A 421 -9.21 9.30 -18.74
N TRP A 422 -8.56 9.32 -19.88
CA TRP A 422 -7.37 10.12 -20.13
C TRP A 422 -7.57 10.94 -21.41
N SER A 423 -7.35 12.25 -21.44
CA SER A 423 -6.89 13.06 -20.34
C SER A 423 -7.93 14.09 -19.90
N THR A 424 -8.09 14.30 -18.61
CA THR A 424 -8.94 15.40 -18.10
C THR A 424 -8.29 16.77 -18.31
N MET A 425 -6.97 16.84 -18.51
CA MET A 425 -6.18 18.06 -18.64
C MET A 425 -5.78 18.38 -20.09
N ALA A 426 -5.32 17.38 -20.85
CA ALA A 426 -4.82 17.54 -22.23
C ALA A 426 -5.94 17.37 -23.26
N LYS A 427 -6.90 18.32 -23.30
CA LYS A 427 -8.09 18.25 -24.17
C LYS A 427 -7.82 18.38 -25.67
N ASN A 428 -6.64 18.75 -26.08
CA ASN A 428 -6.17 18.83 -27.46
C ASN A 428 -5.50 17.53 -27.97
N GLU A 429 -5.34 16.56 -27.09
CA GLU A 429 -4.83 15.23 -27.43
C GLU A 429 -5.97 14.24 -27.66
N LEU A 430 -5.68 13.08 -28.27
CA LEU A 430 -6.65 12.00 -28.40
C LEU A 430 -7.10 11.53 -27.02
N GLN A 431 -8.39 11.34 -26.88
CA GLN A 431 -9.01 10.95 -25.62
C GLN A 431 -9.46 9.48 -25.68
N TYR A 432 -9.14 8.69 -24.68
CA TYR A 432 -9.58 7.29 -24.62
C TYR A 432 -9.65 6.76 -23.19
N ARG A 433 -10.27 5.61 -23.06
CA ARG A 433 -10.41 4.90 -21.81
C ARG A 433 -9.22 3.97 -21.63
N ILE A 434 -8.43 4.20 -20.58
CA ILE A 434 -7.27 3.39 -20.20
C ILE A 434 -7.30 2.95 -18.74
N ASP A 435 -8.24 3.47 -17.96
CA ASP A 435 -8.46 3.07 -16.57
C ASP A 435 -9.67 2.13 -16.49
N PHE A 436 -9.50 1.00 -15.82
CA PHE A 436 -10.49 -0.07 -15.78
C PHE A 436 -10.72 -0.63 -14.40
N ILE A 437 -11.92 -1.19 -14.20
CA ILE A 437 -12.24 -2.11 -13.12
C ILE A 437 -12.83 -3.37 -13.75
N TYR A 438 -12.05 -4.44 -13.76
CA TYR A 438 -12.45 -5.77 -14.15
C TYR A 438 -12.80 -6.60 -12.93
N TYR A 439 -13.69 -7.56 -13.07
CA TYR A 439 -14.03 -8.47 -12.00
C TYR A 439 -14.31 -9.88 -12.47
N LYS A 440 -14.19 -10.84 -11.54
CA LYS A 440 -14.45 -12.27 -11.80
C LYS A 440 -14.97 -12.93 -10.52
N GLY A 441 -16.00 -13.78 -10.67
CA GLY A 441 -16.60 -14.53 -9.57
C GLY A 441 -18.12 -14.72 -9.79
N SER A 442 -18.68 -15.80 -9.24
CA SER A 442 -20.13 -16.07 -9.35
C SER A 442 -20.95 -15.33 -8.26
N ASN A 443 -20.29 -14.84 -7.24
CA ASN A 443 -20.87 -14.18 -6.07
C ASN A 443 -20.67 -12.65 -6.07
N ILE A 444 -20.25 -12.08 -7.20
CA ILE A 444 -20.09 -10.65 -7.41
C ILE A 444 -20.70 -10.24 -8.74
N LYS A 445 -21.35 -9.08 -8.80
CA LYS A 445 -21.90 -8.52 -10.04
C LYS A 445 -21.91 -7.00 -9.98
N ALA A 446 -21.42 -6.34 -11.04
CA ALA A 446 -21.53 -4.90 -11.18
C ALA A 446 -23.01 -4.48 -11.31
N ILE A 447 -23.41 -3.42 -10.60
CA ILE A 447 -24.76 -2.85 -10.63
C ILE A 447 -24.77 -1.38 -11.00
N GLN A 448 -23.63 -0.69 -10.86
CA GLN A 448 -23.42 0.69 -11.23
C GLN A 448 -21.94 0.88 -11.56
N SER A 449 -21.63 1.70 -12.58
CA SER A 449 -20.27 2.11 -12.88
C SER A 449 -20.26 3.52 -13.44
N GLU A 450 -19.34 4.37 -12.96
CA GLU A 450 -19.28 5.79 -13.32
C GLU A 450 -17.84 6.23 -13.54
N MET A 451 -17.67 7.24 -14.39
CA MET A 451 -16.42 7.99 -14.55
C MET A 451 -16.53 9.31 -13.80
N ILE A 452 -15.54 9.60 -12.98
CA ILE A 452 -15.48 10.80 -12.14
C ILE A 452 -14.35 11.69 -12.64
N ASP A 453 -14.70 12.82 -13.25
CA ASP A 453 -13.77 13.80 -13.83
C ASP A 453 -14.04 15.24 -13.34
N LYS A 454 -14.89 15.40 -12.30
CA LYS A 454 -15.35 16.70 -11.84
C LYS A 454 -14.97 16.96 -10.38
N HIS A 455 -14.62 18.20 -10.13
CA HIS A 455 -14.43 18.78 -8.81
C HIS A 455 -14.97 20.23 -8.82
N PRO A 456 -15.60 20.73 -7.75
CA PRO A 456 -16.20 22.07 -7.73
C PRO A 456 -15.25 23.22 -8.14
N VAL A 457 -13.94 23.05 -7.91
CA VAL A 457 -12.93 24.07 -8.28
C VAL A 457 -12.15 23.63 -9.50
N ARG A 458 -11.37 22.55 -9.38
CA ARG A 458 -10.55 21.95 -10.44
C ARG A 458 -10.24 20.52 -10.09
N PHE A 459 -10.44 19.60 -11.02
CA PHE A 459 -10.11 18.20 -10.84
C PHE A 459 -8.59 18.01 -10.66
N PRO A 460 -8.14 17.16 -9.71
CA PRO A 460 -6.74 17.13 -9.28
C PRO A 460 -5.81 16.29 -10.14
N SER A 461 -6.32 15.47 -11.05
CA SER A 461 -5.53 14.53 -11.86
C SER A 461 -5.78 14.73 -13.35
N ASP A 462 -4.83 14.31 -14.19
CA ASP A 462 -5.02 14.19 -15.65
C ASP A 462 -5.81 12.92 -16.04
N HIS A 463 -6.00 11.99 -15.12
CA HIS A 463 -6.91 10.85 -15.28
C HIS A 463 -8.23 11.07 -14.55
N ALA A 464 -9.35 10.70 -15.16
CA ALA A 464 -10.61 10.52 -14.45
C ALA A 464 -10.58 9.23 -13.63
N ALA A 465 -11.23 9.24 -12.46
CA ALA A 465 -11.40 8.01 -11.71
C ALA A 465 -12.54 7.16 -12.28
N VAL A 466 -12.43 5.84 -12.17
CA VAL A 466 -13.52 4.90 -12.44
C VAL A 466 -14.04 4.35 -11.12
N VAL A 467 -15.36 4.37 -10.93
CA VAL A 467 -16.01 3.88 -9.72
C VAL A 467 -17.07 2.86 -10.08
N THR A 468 -17.01 1.67 -9.49
CA THR A 468 -18.00 0.60 -9.71
C THR A 468 -18.57 0.13 -8.39
N THR A 469 -19.90 0.03 -8.30
CA THR A 469 -20.61 -0.61 -7.20
C THR A 469 -20.99 -2.03 -7.60
N PHE A 470 -20.63 -2.99 -6.77
CA PHE A 470 -20.94 -4.39 -6.94
C PHE A 470 -21.95 -4.86 -5.90
N ASN A 471 -22.87 -5.74 -6.33
CA ASN A 471 -23.60 -6.61 -5.40
C ASN A 471 -22.74 -7.81 -5.06
N LEU A 472 -22.66 -8.13 -3.77
CA LEU A 472 -22.08 -9.36 -3.24
C LEU A 472 -23.19 -10.32 -2.81
N LYS A 473 -23.04 -11.62 -3.12
CA LYS A 473 -24.02 -12.67 -2.77
C LYS A 473 -23.56 -13.48 -1.59
#